data_33d1060331caa14d3f4f40ef93538672
#
_entry.id   33d1060331caa14d3f4f40ef93538672
#
_cell.length_a   1.000
_cell.length_b   1.000
_cell.length_c   1.000
_cell.angle_alpha   90.00
_cell.angle_beta   90.00
_cell.angle_gamma   90.00
#
_symmetry.space_group_name_H-M   'P 1'
#
loop_
_entity.id
_entity.type
_entity.pdbx_description
1 polymer ?
#
loop_
_entity_poly.entity_id
_entity_poly.type
_entity_poly.pdbx_seq_one_letter_code
_entity_poly.pdbx_strand_id
1 'polypeptide(L)'
;MDKKIIEYRGVKGLVAAEVLKDTKDEYEVGDVFDIAGVAEISKQTESASDTHYYDNQAAIIITSTGADTVNIQTSAIPYDVLAKITGQTYESSKGLFIERERDVRYFALGYITEDTDGNERYIWRQKGSFSIPTETSATKNAGTDANGQELVYTGINTQKTYLVDGKQRTIKAVNVNTGVNHVDEINFFSTVQTPDSIDGPVITPSVTVIPSRTTVEAGQKVTIAAETVPAGQSITWSSSDNTKATVANGVITGVAEGTATITATITYDGTTYTDTCAVSVTAVEA
;
A
#
# COMPACT_ATOMS: atom_id res chain seq x y z
N MET A 1 -18.33 12.84 -10.95
CA MET A 1 -17.31 12.34 -10.00
C MET A 1 -16.47 13.51 -9.59
N ASP A 2 -16.51 13.88 -8.33
CA ASP A 2 -15.63 14.92 -7.82
C ASP A 2 -14.20 14.40 -7.86
N LYS A 3 -13.33 15.13 -8.55
CA LYS A 3 -11.92 14.78 -8.68
C LYS A 3 -11.24 15.04 -7.34
N LYS A 4 -10.87 14.00 -6.60
CA LYS A 4 -10.10 14.12 -5.37
C LYS A 4 -8.68 14.57 -5.72
N ILE A 5 -8.24 15.70 -5.16
CA ILE A 5 -6.88 16.22 -5.32
C ILE A 5 -6.09 15.76 -4.09
N ILE A 6 -5.00 15.01 -4.33
CA ILE A 6 -4.12 14.49 -3.28
C ILE A 6 -2.69 14.90 -3.64
N GLU A 7 -1.95 15.38 -2.65
CA GLU A 7 -0.51 15.66 -2.74
C GLU A 7 0.25 14.80 -1.72
N TYR A 8 1.52 14.55 -1.97
CA TYR A 8 2.39 13.87 -1.01
C TYR A 8 3.13 14.90 -0.18
N ARG A 9 3.17 14.67 1.14
CA ARG A 9 3.91 15.48 2.10
C ARG A 9 4.62 14.56 3.08
N GLY A 10 5.72 15.04 3.63
CA GLY A 10 6.49 14.32 4.62
C GLY A 10 7.20 13.07 4.06
N VAL A 11 8.30 12.74 4.70
CA VAL A 11 9.07 11.52 4.48
C VAL A 11 9.68 11.11 5.82
N LYS A 12 9.72 9.80 6.11
CA LYS A 12 10.28 9.24 7.34
C LYS A 12 10.75 7.80 7.13
N GLY A 13 11.43 7.23 8.14
CA GLY A 13 11.71 5.81 8.21
C GLY A 13 12.65 5.30 7.10
N LEU A 14 13.83 5.96 6.94
CA LEU A 14 14.81 5.58 5.93
C LEU A 14 15.60 4.34 6.36
N VAL A 15 15.31 3.20 5.75
CA VAL A 15 15.92 1.91 6.07
C VAL A 15 16.50 1.23 4.83
N ALA A 16 17.42 0.31 5.01
CA ALA A 16 17.94 -0.54 3.94
C ALA A 16 18.15 -1.98 4.40
N ALA A 17 18.23 -2.89 3.43
CA ALA A 17 18.69 -4.26 3.63
C ALA A 17 19.61 -4.66 2.47
N GLU A 18 20.69 -5.38 2.75
CA GLU A 18 21.60 -5.86 1.70
C GLU A 18 20.92 -6.96 0.88
N VAL A 19 21.00 -6.89 -0.44
CA VAL A 19 20.50 -7.94 -1.33
C VAL A 19 21.61 -8.99 -1.46
N LEU A 20 21.42 -10.12 -0.78
CA LEU A 20 22.39 -11.21 -0.72
C LEU A 20 22.35 -12.09 -1.97
N LYS A 21 21.15 -12.28 -2.53
CA LYS A 21 20.93 -13.09 -3.73
C LYS A 21 19.77 -12.52 -4.53
N ASP A 22 19.97 -12.44 -5.84
CA ASP A 22 18.91 -12.07 -6.78
C ASP A 22 19.14 -12.82 -8.09
N THR A 23 18.42 -13.91 -8.27
CA THR A 23 18.40 -14.75 -9.45
C THR A 23 16.98 -14.80 -10.01
N LYS A 24 16.77 -15.47 -11.13
CA LYS A 24 15.43 -15.60 -11.74
C LYS A 24 14.39 -16.19 -10.78
N ASP A 25 14.82 -17.09 -9.89
CA ASP A 25 13.92 -17.86 -9.02
C ASP A 25 13.99 -17.46 -7.54
N GLU A 26 15.08 -16.83 -7.12
CA GLU A 26 15.33 -16.52 -5.71
C GLU A 26 15.71 -15.06 -5.50
N TYR A 27 15.19 -14.50 -4.41
CA TYR A 27 15.53 -13.17 -3.93
C TYR A 27 15.70 -13.25 -2.41
N GLU A 28 16.92 -13.01 -1.93
CA GLU A 28 17.27 -13.06 -0.52
C GLU A 28 17.87 -11.73 -0.09
N VAL A 29 17.49 -11.29 1.09
CA VAL A 29 17.97 -10.05 1.72
C VAL A 29 18.51 -10.33 3.11
N GLY A 30 19.43 -9.49 3.55
CA GLY A 30 19.90 -9.49 4.94
C GLY A 30 18.96 -8.72 5.87
N ASP A 31 19.41 -8.53 7.10
CA ASP A 31 18.68 -7.79 8.12
C ASP A 31 18.46 -6.33 7.69
N VAL A 32 17.29 -5.81 8.02
CA VAL A 32 16.95 -4.40 7.82
C VAL A 32 17.68 -3.56 8.86
N PHE A 33 18.20 -2.41 8.44
CA PHE A 33 18.87 -1.43 9.31
C PHE A 33 18.51 0.00 8.93
N ASP A 34 18.53 0.89 9.92
CA ASP A 34 18.34 2.32 9.71
C ASP A 34 19.56 2.94 9.03
N ILE A 35 19.34 3.89 8.12
CA ILE A 35 20.43 4.63 7.47
C ILE A 35 20.74 5.91 8.25
N ALA A 36 19.79 6.83 8.32
CA ALA A 36 19.91 8.13 8.98
C ALA A 36 18.54 8.81 9.03
N GLY A 37 18.42 9.95 9.71
CA GLY A 37 17.27 10.82 9.58
C GLY A 37 17.15 11.35 8.15
N VAL A 38 15.94 11.34 7.58
CA VAL A 38 15.68 11.79 6.21
C VAL A 38 14.94 13.14 6.22
N ALA A 39 15.41 14.07 5.39
CA ALA A 39 14.78 15.39 5.23
C ALA A 39 13.99 15.48 3.91
N GLU A 40 14.50 14.91 2.85
CA GLU A 40 13.88 14.95 1.53
C GLU A 40 14.23 13.70 0.72
N ILE A 41 13.28 13.21 -0.08
CA ILE A 41 13.51 12.19 -1.10
C ILE A 41 12.88 12.65 -2.40
N SER A 42 13.68 12.67 -3.47
CA SER A 42 13.18 12.84 -4.82
C SER A 42 13.55 11.65 -5.69
N LYS A 43 12.64 11.26 -6.61
CA LYS A 43 12.84 10.12 -7.50
C LYS A 43 12.62 10.50 -8.94
N GLN A 44 13.56 10.13 -9.79
CA GLN A 44 13.44 10.22 -11.23
C GLN A 44 13.68 8.84 -11.86
N THR A 45 12.87 8.48 -12.86
CA THR A 45 13.07 7.27 -13.66
C THR A 45 13.59 7.65 -15.03
N GLU A 46 14.68 7.02 -15.45
CA GLU A 46 15.14 7.15 -16.83
C GLU A 46 14.09 6.59 -17.78
N SER A 47 13.73 7.37 -18.79
CA SER A 47 12.84 6.93 -19.86
C SER A 47 13.35 7.43 -21.19
N ALA A 48 13.31 6.56 -22.19
CA ALA A 48 13.60 6.91 -23.58
C ALA A 48 12.38 6.57 -24.43
N SER A 49 12.13 7.41 -25.43
CA SER A 49 11.05 7.20 -26.40
C SER A 49 11.60 7.50 -27.78
N ASP A 50 11.47 6.54 -28.69
CA ASP A 50 11.86 6.68 -30.09
C ASP A 50 10.64 6.49 -30.99
N THR A 51 10.46 7.41 -31.94
CA THR A 51 9.33 7.41 -32.84
C THR A 51 9.76 7.03 -34.25
N HIS A 52 9.24 5.95 -34.76
CA HIS A 52 9.49 5.49 -36.12
C HIS A 52 8.39 5.95 -37.06
N TYR A 53 8.80 6.46 -38.20
CA TYR A 53 7.90 7.00 -39.24
C TYR A 53 7.87 6.07 -40.45
N TYR A 54 6.66 5.81 -40.93
CA TYR A 54 6.40 5.11 -42.19
C TYR A 54 5.41 5.94 -43.00
N ASP A 55 5.62 6.03 -44.32
CA ASP A 55 4.80 6.81 -45.23
C ASP A 55 4.59 8.28 -44.78
N ASN A 56 5.63 8.90 -44.22
CA ASN A 56 5.66 10.24 -43.64
C ASN A 56 4.71 10.45 -42.43
N GLN A 57 4.29 9.38 -41.79
CA GLN A 57 3.47 9.43 -40.58
C GLN A 57 4.13 8.68 -39.43
N ALA A 58 3.98 9.18 -38.20
CA ALA A 58 4.41 8.48 -36.99
C ALA A 58 3.58 7.20 -36.84
N ALA A 59 4.21 6.03 -36.95
CA ALA A 59 3.52 4.75 -36.97
C ALA A 59 3.79 3.90 -35.71
N ILE A 60 5.00 4.00 -35.14
CA ILE A 60 5.42 3.20 -33.97
C ILE A 60 6.17 4.10 -33.01
N ILE A 61 5.84 4.00 -31.71
CA ILE A 61 6.60 4.60 -30.62
C ILE A 61 7.17 3.45 -29.79
N ILE A 62 8.50 3.38 -29.70
CA ILE A 62 9.20 2.43 -28.83
C ILE A 62 9.60 3.17 -27.57
N THR A 63 9.11 2.71 -26.41
CA THR A 63 9.47 3.27 -25.11
C THR A 63 10.28 2.29 -24.30
N SER A 64 11.30 2.79 -23.61
CA SER A 64 12.09 2.02 -22.64
C SER A 64 12.17 2.76 -21.32
N THR A 65 12.23 2.04 -20.21
CA THR A 65 12.47 2.58 -18.87
C THR A 65 13.78 2.02 -18.34
N GLY A 66 14.68 2.92 -17.96
CA GLY A 66 15.99 2.60 -17.38
C GLY A 66 15.97 2.53 -15.85
N ALA A 67 17.08 2.89 -15.22
CA ALA A 67 17.24 2.93 -13.78
C ALA A 67 16.38 4.02 -13.12
N ASP A 68 16.12 3.86 -11.81
CA ASP A 68 15.57 4.92 -10.97
C ASP A 68 16.70 5.61 -10.23
N THR A 69 16.81 6.93 -10.34
CA THR A 69 17.68 7.74 -9.51
C THR A 69 16.85 8.31 -8.36
N VAL A 70 17.27 8.02 -7.14
CA VAL A 70 16.64 8.52 -5.91
C VAL A 70 17.65 9.37 -5.16
N ASN A 71 17.43 10.68 -5.12
CA ASN A 71 18.24 11.61 -4.34
C ASN A 71 17.63 11.74 -2.95
N ILE A 72 18.46 11.63 -1.93
CA ILE A 72 18.06 11.56 -0.53
C ILE A 72 18.88 12.59 0.25
N GLN A 73 18.21 13.53 0.88
CA GLN A 73 18.81 14.45 1.85
C GLN A 73 18.70 13.84 3.24
N THR A 74 19.82 13.60 3.90
CA THR A 74 19.88 12.93 5.20
C THR A 74 20.57 13.80 6.26
N SER A 75 20.35 13.48 7.53
CA SER A 75 21.26 13.87 8.60
C SER A 75 22.63 13.20 8.40
N ALA A 76 23.59 13.49 9.26
CA ALA A 76 24.89 12.79 9.22
C ALA A 76 24.66 11.26 9.33
N ILE A 77 25.24 10.49 8.41
CA ILE A 77 25.17 9.04 8.37
C ILE A 77 26.28 8.49 9.29
N PRO A 78 25.97 7.58 10.24
CA PRO A 78 26.99 6.93 11.06
C PRO A 78 28.04 6.17 10.23
N TYR A 79 29.30 6.19 10.63
CA TYR A 79 30.40 5.60 9.85
C TYR A 79 30.27 4.09 9.61
N ASP A 80 29.69 3.36 10.53
CA ASP A 80 29.41 1.92 10.38
C ASP A 80 28.39 1.67 9.27
N VAL A 81 27.30 2.48 9.25
CA VAL A 81 26.28 2.45 8.19
C VAL A 81 26.87 2.91 6.87
N LEU A 82 27.65 4.01 6.90
CA LEU A 82 28.30 4.55 5.71
C LEU A 82 29.21 3.51 5.07
N ALA A 83 30.07 2.85 5.86
CA ALA A 83 30.94 1.78 5.37
C ALA A 83 30.13 0.62 4.74
N LYS A 84 29.01 0.23 5.39
CA LYS A 84 28.14 -0.84 4.91
C LYS A 84 27.54 -0.51 3.54
N ILE A 85 26.93 0.66 3.38
CA ILE A 85 26.22 1.03 2.14
C ILE A 85 27.15 1.42 1.00
N THR A 86 28.37 1.93 1.30
CA THR A 86 29.34 2.33 0.28
C THR A 86 30.36 1.25 -0.06
N GLY A 87 30.42 0.16 0.71
CA GLY A 87 31.42 -0.91 0.56
C GLY A 87 32.83 -0.48 0.97
N GLN A 88 32.94 0.51 1.87
CA GLN A 88 34.19 0.96 2.46
C GLN A 88 34.48 0.24 3.78
N THR A 89 35.49 0.65 4.53
CA THR A 89 35.88 -0.05 5.75
C THR A 89 35.75 0.85 6.97
N TYR A 90 35.13 0.33 8.02
CA TYR A 90 35.10 0.98 9.33
C TYR A 90 35.62 0.03 10.41
N GLU A 91 36.69 0.45 11.11
CA GLU A 91 37.25 -0.25 12.27
C GLU A 91 36.67 0.33 13.56
N SER A 92 35.57 -0.24 14.04
CA SER A 92 34.81 0.29 15.19
C SER A 92 35.63 0.39 16.47
N SER A 93 36.57 -0.53 16.70
CA SER A 93 37.47 -0.51 17.87
C SER A 93 38.40 0.70 17.91
N LYS A 94 38.66 1.31 16.77
CA LYS A 94 39.53 2.49 16.63
C LYS A 94 38.77 3.76 16.26
N GLY A 95 37.49 3.64 15.93
CA GLY A 95 36.71 4.74 15.34
C GLY A 95 37.27 5.21 14.00
N LEU A 96 37.91 4.32 13.24
CA LEU A 96 38.65 4.64 12.02
C LEU A 96 37.84 4.26 10.79
N PHE A 97 37.49 5.26 9.98
CA PHE A 97 36.90 5.08 8.67
C PHE A 97 37.99 5.19 7.59
N ILE A 98 38.07 4.19 6.71
CA ILE A 98 39.10 4.07 5.69
C ILE A 98 38.44 4.15 4.32
N GLU A 99 38.72 5.23 3.61
CA GLU A 99 38.34 5.38 2.23
C GLU A 99 39.27 4.56 1.34
N ARG A 100 38.70 3.62 0.60
CA ARG A 100 39.40 2.77 -0.36
C ARG A 100 38.55 2.54 -1.60
N GLU A 101 39.07 1.80 -2.56
CA GLU A 101 38.25 1.32 -3.66
C GLU A 101 37.04 0.55 -3.10
N ARG A 102 35.84 0.91 -3.55
CA ARG A 102 34.60 0.39 -2.99
C ARG A 102 34.24 -0.98 -3.55
N ASP A 103 33.71 -1.83 -2.71
CA ASP A 103 33.04 -3.05 -3.13
C ASP A 103 31.58 -2.69 -3.44
N VAL A 104 31.18 -2.84 -4.72
CA VAL A 104 29.79 -2.56 -5.11
C VAL A 104 28.87 -3.61 -4.51
N ARG A 105 27.92 -3.16 -3.70
CA ARG A 105 26.88 -3.97 -3.08
C ARG A 105 25.52 -3.47 -3.51
N TYR A 106 24.55 -4.37 -3.50
CA TYR A 106 23.16 -4.02 -3.79
C TYR A 106 22.33 -4.03 -2.50
N PHE A 107 21.41 -3.08 -2.44
CA PHE A 107 20.53 -2.90 -1.29
C PHE A 107 19.08 -2.74 -1.77
N ALA A 108 18.14 -3.22 -0.97
CA ALA A 108 16.79 -2.73 -0.97
C ALA A 108 16.72 -1.46 -0.12
N LEU A 109 15.91 -0.48 -0.54
CA LEU A 109 15.73 0.80 0.13
C LEU A 109 14.26 0.96 0.55
N GLY A 110 14.02 1.15 1.85
CA GLY A 110 12.71 1.36 2.43
C GLY A 110 12.52 2.79 2.95
N TYR A 111 11.33 3.35 2.77
CA TYR A 111 10.93 4.64 3.33
C TYR A 111 9.42 4.83 3.28
N ILE A 112 8.93 5.83 4.03
CA ILE A 112 7.52 6.17 4.16
C ILE A 112 7.30 7.58 3.63
N THR A 113 6.21 7.77 2.88
CA THR A 113 5.67 9.08 2.52
C THR A 113 4.23 9.19 2.97
N GLU A 114 3.75 10.39 3.27
CA GLU A 114 2.38 10.67 3.69
C GLU A 114 1.65 11.48 2.61
N ASP A 115 0.35 11.24 2.41
CA ASP A 115 -0.50 12.07 1.57
C ASP A 115 -1.23 13.16 2.37
N THR A 116 -1.90 14.09 1.68
CA THR A 116 -2.66 15.17 2.31
C THR A 116 -3.90 14.72 3.07
N ASP A 117 -4.34 13.48 2.89
CA ASP A 117 -5.43 12.89 3.65
C ASP A 117 -4.96 12.19 4.94
N GLY A 118 -3.66 12.16 5.18
CA GLY A 118 -3.04 11.49 6.33
C GLY A 118 -2.81 9.99 6.12
N ASN A 119 -3.01 9.46 4.90
CA ASN A 119 -2.63 8.07 4.62
C ASN A 119 -1.14 7.99 4.32
N GLU A 120 -0.51 6.97 4.83
CA GLU A 120 0.90 6.69 4.57
C GLU A 120 1.06 5.78 3.35
N ARG A 121 2.17 5.92 2.71
CA ARG A 121 2.60 5.02 1.66
C ARG A 121 3.93 4.40 2.06
N TYR A 122 3.94 3.09 2.29
CA TYR A 122 5.12 2.30 2.60
C TYR A 122 5.76 1.80 1.32
N ILE A 123 7.05 2.02 1.18
CA ILE A 123 7.76 1.79 -0.08
C ILE A 123 8.98 0.92 0.19
N TRP A 124 9.13 -0.16 -0.59
CA TRP A 124 10.37 -0.88 -0.75
C TRP A 124 10.84 -0.82 -2.20
N ARG A 125 12.02 -0.27 -2.45
CA ARG A 125 12.75 -0.42 -3.71
C ARG A 125 13.63 -1.64 -3.59
N GLN A 126 13.47 -2.58 -4.52
CA GLN A 126 13.94 -3.93 -4.34
C GLN A 126 15.45 -4.08 -4.51
N LYS A 127 16.05 -3.36 -5.45
CA LYS A 127 17.46 -3.52 -5.77
C LYS A 127 18.07 -2.24 -6.31
N GLY A 128 19.21 -1.85 -5.76
CA GLY A 128 19.99 -0.73 -6.23
C GLY A 128 21.28 -0.59 -5.45
N SER A 129 22.08 0.40 -5.79
CA SER A 129 23.32 0.71 -5.10
C SER A 129 23.33 2.16 -4.65
N PHE A 130 23.96 2.43 -3.51
CA PHE A 130 24.19 3.78 -3.02
C PHE A 130 25.47 4.37 -3.61
N SER A 131 25.48 5.68 -3.87
CA SER A 131 26.71 6.44 -4.14
C SER A 131 27.50 6.67 -2.85
N ILE A 132 28.72 7.15 -2.96
CA ILE A 132 29.38 7.82 -1.84
C ILE A 132 28.62 9.14 -1.62
N PRO A 133 28.22 9.48 -0.39
CA PRO A 133 27.49 10.72 -0.14
C PRO A 133 28.33 11.95 -0.45
N THR A 134 27.64 13.01 -0.86
CA THR A 134 28.26 14.34 -0.93
C THR A 134 28.18 14.99 0.45
N GLU A 135 29.31 15.45 0.97
CA GLU A 135 29.43 16.11 2.27
C GLU A 135 29.78 17.59 2.11
N THR A 136 29.16 18.41 2.93
CA THR A 136 29.51 19.84 3.04
C THR A 136 29.91 20.13 4.46
N SER A 137 31.13 20.66 4.64
CA SER A 137 31.64 21.13 5.94
C SER A 137 31.79 22.64 5.91
N ALA A 138 31.22 23.32 6.89
CA ALA A 138 31.34 24.76 7.06
C ALA A 138 31.89 25.12 8.44
N THR A 139 32.56 26.27 8.53
CA THR A 139 33.03 26.81 9.79
C THR A 139 31.82 27.12 10.70
N LYS A 140 31.91 26.70 11.96
CA LYS A 140 30.89 27.05 12.97
C LYS A 140 30.82 28.58 13.13
N ASN A 141 29.65 29.13 12.85
CA ASN A 141 29.32 30.52 13.06
C ASN A 141 28.45 30.70 14.31
N ALA A 142 27.94 31.92 14.55
CA ALA A 142 27.01 32.17 15.65
C ALA A 142 25.58 31.60 15.43
N GLY A 143 25.31 31.05 14.25
CA GLY A 143 24.06 30.38 13.91
C GLY A 143 24.03 28.91 14.35
N THR A 144 22.89 28.27 14.11
CA THR A 144 22.64 26.86 14.42
C THR A 144 22.64 26.01 13.16
N ASP A 145 23.28 26.45 12.07
CA ASP A 145 23.27 25.75 10.79
C ASP A 145 23.97 24.39 10.93
N ALA A 146 23.26 23.35 10.64
CA ALA A 146 23.77 21.98 10.57
C ALA A 146 23.71 21.51 9.11
N ASN A 147 24.80 20.86 8.66
CA ASN A 147 24.87 20.31 7.32
C ASN A 147 24.51 18.82 7.36
N GLY A 148 23.62 18.42 6.46
CA GLY A 148 23.33 17.02 6.18
C GLY A 148 24.22 16.47 5.06
N GLN A 149 23.93 15.25 4.65
CA GLN A 149 24.59 14.59 3.53
C GLN A 149 23.58 14.33 2.42
N GLU A 150 24.04 14.38 1.18
CA GLU A 150 23.26 13.98 0.02
C GLU A 150 23.71 12.59 -0.43
N LEU A 151 22.77 11.66 -0.42
CA LEU A 151 22.96 10.27 -0.80
C LEU A 151 22.15 9.98 -2.06
N VAL A 152 22.76 9.34 -3.05
CA VAL A 152 22.07 8.92 -4.26
C VAL A 152 21.93 7.40 -4.27
N TYR A 153 20.71 6.92 -4.49
CA TYR A 153 20.43 5.51 -4.72
C TYR A 153 20.01 5.29 -6.16
N THR A 154 20.72 4.41 -6.87
CA THR A 154 20.39 4.00 -8.23
C THR A 154 19.70 2.65 -8.21
N GLY A 155 18.39 2.66 -8.45
CA GLY A 155 17.53 1.49 -8.40
C GLY A 155 17.35 0.83 -9.76
N ILE A 156 17.41 -0.50 -9.79
CA ILE A 156 17.21 -1.32 -10.98
C ILE A 156 16.15 -2.40 -10.72
N ASN A 157 15.73 -3.09 -11.78
CA ASN A 157 14.84 -4.24 -11.65
C ASN A 157 15.52 -5.42 -10.94
N THR A 158 14.73 -6.22 -10.22
CA THR A 158 15.15 -7.55 -9.76
C THR A 158 15.39 -8.47 -10.94
N GLN A 159 16.21 -9.53 -10.74
CA GLN A 159 16.25 -10.66 -11.66
C GLN A 159 15.13 -11.66 -11.39
N LYS A 160 14.74 -11.80 -10.10
CA LYS A 160 13.57 -12.59 -9.74
C LYS A 160 12.32 -11.99 -10.40
N THR A 161 11.50 -12.91 -10.93
CA THR A 161 10.20 -12.55 -11.50
C THR A 161 9.09 -12.87 -10.53
N TYR A 162 8.04 -12.05 -10.55
CA TYR A 162 6.84 -12.15 -9.73
C TYR A 162 5.62 -12.19 -10.63
N LEU A 163 4.55 -12.87 -10.18
CA LEU A 163 3.28 -12.89 -10.90
C LEU A 163 2.55 -11.56 -10.70
N VAL A 164 2.56 -10.70 -11.72
CA VAL A 164 1.88 -9.39 -11.70
C VAL A 164 0.96 -9.32 -12.92
N ASP A 165 -0.34 -9.09 -12.70
CA ASP A 165 -1.38 -9.08 -13.74
C ASP A 165 -1.37 -10.35 -14.62
N GLY A 166 -1.19 -11.50 -13.99
CA GLY A 166 -1.14 -12.82 -14.67
C GLY A 166 0.10 -13.07 -15.53
N LYS A 167 1.15 -12.23 -15.41
CA LYS A 167 2.41 -12.38 -16.15
C LYS A 167 3.60 -12.34 -15.20
N GLN A 168 4.63 -13.12 -15.53
CA GLN A 168 5.91 -13.06 -14.84
C GLN A 168 6.64 -11.75 -15.19
N ARG A 169 6.93 -10.93 -14.19
CA ARG A 169 7.58 -9.61 -14.35
C ARG A 169 8.67 -9.41 -13.32
N THR A 170 9.76 -8.78 -13.73
CA THR A 170 10.75 -8.20 -12.82
C THR A 170 10.18 -6.89 -12.27
N ILE A 171 10.58 -6.52 -11.07
CA ILE A 171 10.05 -5.33 -10.38
C ILE A 171 11.18 -4.42 -9.89
N LYS A 172 10.90 -3.13 -9.75
CA LYS A 172 11.80 -2.16 -9.12
C LYS A 172 11.41 -1.83 -7.69
N ALA A 173 10.11 -1.75 -7.44
CA ALA A 173 9.59 -1.34 -6.15
C ALA A 173 8.20 -1.94 -5.88
N VAL A 174 7.90 -2.06 -4.59
CA VAL A 174 6.56 -2.34 -4.07
C VAL A 174 6.13 -1.14 -3.24
N ASN A 175 4.90 -0.67 -3.46
CA ASN A 175 4.33 0.45 -2.71
C ASN A 175 2.96 0.02 -2.16
N VAL A 176 2.73 0.24 -0.87
CA VAL A 176 1.46 -0.04 -0.22
C VAL A 176 0.86 1.27 0.30
N ASN A 177 -0.41 1.51 -0.03
CA ASN A 177 -1.18 2.64 0.50
C ASN A 177 -1.96 2.16 1.72
N THR A 178 -1.66 2.69 2.90
CA THR A 178 -2.28 2.30 4.16
C THR A 178 -3.75 2.69 4.27
N GLY A 179 -4.21 3.65 3.47
CA GLY A 179 -5.63 3.98 3.34
C GLY A 179 -6.47 2.89 2.65
N VAL A 180 -5.82 1.91 2.00
CA VAL A 180 -6.46 0.78 1.31
C VAL A 180 -6.09 -0.54 1.98
N ASN A 181 -4.81 -0.75 2.24
CA ASN A 181 -4.28 -1.95 2.88
C ASN A 181 -3.65 -1.56 4.22
N HIS A 182 -4.28 -1.94 5.33
CA HIS A 182 -3.88 -1.59 6.69
C HIS A 182 -2.74 -2.48 7.20
N VAL A 183 -1.62 -2.52 6.47
CA VAL A 183 -0.41 -3.20 6.94
C VAL A 183 0.21 -2.45 8.11
N ASP A 184 0.72 -3.19 9.08
CA ASP A 184 1.45 -2.64 10.22
C ASP A 184 2.84 -2.17 9.77
N GLU A 185 3.24 -0.95 10.15
CA GLU A 185 4.53 -0.34 9.83
C GLU A 185 5.70 -1.23 10.31
N ILE A 186 5.64 -1.72 11.55
CA ILE A 186 6.71 -2.52 12.15
C ILE A 186 6.90 -3.83 11.36
N ASN A 187 5.81 -4.52 11.05
CA ASN A 187 5.86 -5.75 10.28
C ASN A 187 6.32 -5.51 8.83
N PHE A 188 5.87 -4.41 8.22
CA PHE A 188 6.23 -4.08 6.85
C PHE A 188 7.73 -3.79 6.69
N PHE A 189 8.34 -3.15 7.69
CA PHE A 189 9.77 -2.81 7.66
C PHE A 189 10.66 -3.78 8.45
N SER A 190 10.11 -4.85 9.02
CA SER A 190 10.92 -5.92 9.64
C SER A 190 11.73 -6.72 8.63
N THR A 191 11.26 -6.81 7.40
CA THR A 191 11.94 -7.42 6.25
C THR A 191 11.51 -6.74 4.96
N VAL A 192 12.28 -6.92 3.88
CA VAL A 192 11.92 -6.37 2.56
C VAL A 192 10.69 -7.08 2.02
N GLN A 193 9.62 -6.31 1.78
CA GLN A 193 8.39 -6.85 1.23
C GLN A 193 8.46 -6.97 -0.29
N THR A 194 7.87 -8.05 -0.80
CA THR A 194 7.77 -8.35 -2.23
C THR A 194 6.29 -8.52 -2.61
N PRO A 195 5.92 -8.60 -3.89
CA PRO A 195 4.52 -8.88 -4.26
C PRO A 195 3.96 -10.17 -3.66
N ASP A 196 4.82 -11.17 -3.40
CA ASP A 196 4.41 -12.48 -2.85
C ASP A 196 4.23 -12.44 -1.32
N SER A 197 4.77 -11.43 -0.62
CA SER A 197 4.72 -11.31 0.85
C SER A 197 3.65 -10.34 1.36
N ILE A 198 2.99 -9.61 0.47
CA ILE A 198 1.95 -8.65 0.84
C ILE A 198 0.60 -9.27 0.57
N ASP A 199 -0.10 -9.61 1.65
CA ASP A 199 -1.49 -9.99 1.56
C ASP A 199 -2.36 -8.78 1.21
N GLY A 200 -3.48 -9.03 0.52
CA GLY A 200 -4.48 -8.01 0.27
C GLY A 200 -5.07 -7.46 1.58
N PRO A 201 -5.85 -6.37 1.54
CA PRO A 201 -6.48 -5.83 2.73
C PRO A 201 -7.29 -6.91 3.44
N VAL A 202 -7.12 -7.02 4.76
CA VAL A 202 -7.96 -7.90 5.57
C VAL A 202 -9.37 -7.32 5.57
N ILE A 203 -10.22 -7.89 4.71
CA ILE A 203 -11.63 -7.54 4.67
C ILE A 203 -12.33 -8.36 5.75
N THR A 204 -12.99 -7.69 6.70
CA THR A 204 -13.94 -8.34 7.60
C THR A 204 -15.32 -8.25 6.95
N PRO A 205 -15.79 -9.34 6.29
CA PRO A 205 -17.07 -9.29 5.59
C PRO A 205 -18.22 -9.08 6.56
N SER A 206 -19.16 -8.24 6.17
CA SER A 206 -20.38 -8.00 6.96
C SER A 206 -21.54 -7.58 6.06
N VAL A 207 -22.74 -7.75 6.58
CA VAL A 207 -23.96 -7.12 6.06
C VAL A 207 -24.60 -6.38 7.24
N THR A 208 -25.11 -5.16 6.99
CA THR A 208 -25.80 -4.35 8.00
C THR A 208 -27.13 -3.88 7.45
N VAL A 209 -28.22 -4.23 8.13
CA VAL A 209 -29.60 -3.88 7.74
C VAL A 209 -30.01 -2.58 8.40
N ILE A 210 -30.55 -1.64 7.62
CA ILE A 210 -30.95 -0.30 8.08
C ILE A 210 -32.38 -0.01 7.63
N PRO A 211 -33.29 0.25 8.56
CA PRO A 211 -33.16 0.20 10.02
C PRO A 211 -33.21 -1.24 10.56
N SER A 212 -32.70 -1.46 11.77
CA SER A 212 -32.76 -2.76 12.46
C SER A 212 -34.16 -3.12 13.00
N ARG A 213 -35.10 -2.17 12.96
CA ARG A 213 -36.51 -2.35 13.34
C ARG A 213 -37.41 -1.50 12.46
N THR A 214 -38.57 -2.03 12.09
CA THR A 214 -39.59 -1.28 11.35
C THR A 214 -41.01 -1.75 11.70
N THR A 215 -42.00 -0.91 11.37
CA THR A 215 -43.42 -1.22 11.50
C THR A 215 -44.09 -1.05 10.17
N VAL A 216 -45.03 -1.92 9.81
CA VAL A 216 -45.79 -1.85 8.57
C VAL A 216 -47.22 -2.27 8.84
N GLU A 217 -48.23 -1.64 8.24
CA GLU A 217 -49.61 -2.09 8.32
C GLU A 217 -49.85 -3.32 7.41
N ALA A 218 -50.80 -4.15 7.78
CA ALA A 218 -51.19 -5.28 6.92
C ALA A 218 -51.65 -4.77 5.54
N GLY A 219 -51.15 -5.37 4.49
CA GLY A 219 -51.38 -4.96 3.09
C GLY A 219 -50.44 -3.83 2.58
N GLN A 220 -49.71 -3.16 3.46
CA GLN A 220 -48.78 -2.08 3.09
C GLN A 220 -47.34 -2.58 2.90
N LYS A 221 -46.50 -1.72 2.35
CA LYS A 221 -45.09 -2.01 2.08
C LYS A 221 -44.17 -0.99 2.73
N VAL A 222 -43.02 -1.44 3.18
CA VAL A 222 -41.91 -0.59 3.66
C VAL A 222 -40.60 -1.10 3.07
N THR A 223 -39.70 -0.18 2.73
CA THR A 223 -38.39 -0.52 2.19
C THR A 223 -37.32 -0.39 3.27
N ILE A 224 -36.48 -1.39 3.38
CA ILE A 224 -35.27 -1.38 4.20
C ILE A 224 -34.05 -1.49 3.26
N ALA A 225 -32.92 -0.97 3.69
CA ALA A 225 -31.65 -1.09 2.99
C ALA A 225 -30.73 -2.08 3.68
N ALA A 226 -29.74 -2.58 2.96
CA ALA A 226 -28.62 -3.26 3.59
C ALA A 226 -27.31 -2.82 2.92
N GLU A 227 -26.30 -2.56 3.74
CA GLU A 227 -24.95 -2.25 3.33
C GLU A 227 -24.07 -3.49 3.49
N THR A 228 -23.10 -3.68 2.58
CA THR A 228 -22.23 -4.84 2.59
C THR A 228 -20.75 -4.44 2.61
N VAL A 229 -19.93 -5.20 3.31
CA VAL A 229 -18.48 -5.16 3.25
C VAL A 229 -17.99 -6.52 2.75
N PRO A 230 -17.25 -6.60 1.62
CA PRO A 230 -17.03 -5.51 0.66
C PRO A 230 -18.33 -5.05 -0.02
N ALA A 231 -18.32 -3.82 -0.50
CA ALA A 231 -19.52 -3.25 -1.14
C ALA A 231 -19.92 -4.01 -2.41
N GLY A 232 -21.23 -4.05 -2.70
CA GLY A 232 -21.76 -4.65 -3.95
C GLY A 232 -21.95 -6.17 -3.88
N GLN A 233 -21.95 -6.79 -2.69
CA GLN A 233 -22.28 -8.21 -2.55
C GLN A 233 -23.74 -8.45 -2.86
N SER A 234 -24.06 -9.63 -3.45
CA SER A 234 -25.43 -10.07 -3.67
C SER A 234 -26.08 -10.42 -2.33
N ILE A 235 -27.23 -9.79 -2.03
CA ILE A 235 -27.96 -10.00 -0.79
C ILE A 235 -29.15 -10.91 -1.04
N THR A 236 -29.25 -11.98 -0.25
CA THR A 236 -30.43 -12.86 -0.17
C THR A 236 -31.26 -12.46 1.03
N TRP A 237 -32.56 -12.24 0.81
CA TRP A 237 -33.50 -11.84 1.84
C TRP A 237 -34.43 -13.00 2.21
N SER A 238 -34.73 -13.14 3.49
CA SER A 238 -35.67 -14.12 3.99
C SER A 238 -36.49 -13.57 5.15
N SER A 239 -37.69 -14.14 5.38
CA SER A 239 -38.56 -13.84 6.51
C SER A 239 -38.67 -15.06 7.39
N SER A 240 -38.67 -14.84 8.70
CA SER A 240 -38.92 -15.91 9.68
C SER A 240 -40.37 -16.42 9.66
N ASP A 241 -41.34 -15.60 9.22
CA ASP A 241 -42.74 -15.92 9.11
C ASP A 241 -43.41 -15.19 7.96
N ASN A 242 -43.56 -15.87 6.83
CA ASN A 242 -44.20 -15.35 5.64
C ASN A 242 -45.71 -15.11 5.79
N THR A 243 -46.34 -15.65 6.84
CA THR A 243 -47.76 -15.39 7.14
C THR A 243 -47.95 -14.01 7.82
N LYS A 244 -46.90 -13.45 8.36
CA LYS A 244 -46.88 -12.13 9.00
C LYS A 244 -46.29 -11.07 8.11
N ALA A 245 -45.09 -11.30 7.59
CA ALA A 245 -44.43 -10.39 6.65
C ALA A 245 -43.64 -11.16 5.59
N THR A 246 -43.67 -10.70 4.37
CA THR A 246 -42.82 -11.20 3.28
C THR A 246 -41.79 -10.14 2.86
N VAL A 247 -40.69 -10.58 2.26
CA VAL A 247 -39.64 -9.66 1.77
C VAL A 247 -39.17 -10.03 0.36
N ALA A 248 -38.95 -9.04 -0.46
CA ALA A 248 -38.33 -9.18 -1.78
C ALA A 248 -37.44 -7.97 -2.07
N ASN A 249 -36.14 -8.19 -2.29
CA ASN A 249 -35.16 -7.14 -2.59
C ASN A 249 -35.21 -5.96 -1.59
N GLY A 250 -35.33 -6.24 -0.29
CA GLY A 250 -35.43 -5.22 0.76
C GLY A 250 -36.80 -4.55 0.90
N VAL A 251 -37.79 -4.92 0.07
CA VAL A 251 -39.18 -4.44 0.21
C VAL A 251 -39.95 -5.45 1.05
N ILE A 252 -40.39 -5.03 2.22
CA ILE A 252 -41.19 -5.80 3.17
C ILE A 252 -42.67 -5.50 2.89
N THR A 253 -43.50 -6.55 2.83
CA THR A 253 -44.94 -6.43 2.73
C THR A 253 -45.57 -7.02 3.97
N GLY A 254 -46.37 -6.26 4.73
CA GLY A 254 -47.19 -6.74 5.83
C GLY A 254 -48.31 -7.64 5.33
N VAL A 255 -48.46 -8.83 5.89
CA VAL A 255 -49.47 -9.80 5.48
C VAL A 255 -50.60 -9.87 6.53
N ALA A 256 -50.28 -10.07 7.79
CA ALA A 256 -51.22 -10.10 8.88
C ALA A 256 -50.57 -9.61 10.17
N GLU A 257 -51.41 -9.10 11.11
CA GLU A 257 -50.92 -8.61 12.40
C GLU A 257 -50.02 -9.63 13.11
N GLY A 258 -48.91 -9.15 13.67
CA GLY A 258 -47.91 -9.95 14.36
C GLY A 258 -46.49 -9.46 14.14
N THR A 259 -45.53 -10.32 14.38
CA THR A 259 -44.10 -9.98 14.23
C THR A 259 -43.39 -10.98 13.34
N ALA A 260 -42.40 -10.53 12.60
CA ALA A 260 -41.47 -11.36 11.84
C ALA A 260 -40.05 -10.75 11.91
N THR A 261 -39.07 -11.59 11.71
CA THR A 261 -37.67 -11.15 11.55
C THR A 261 -37.29 -11.29 10.09
N ILE A 262 -36.86 -10.20 9.47
CA ILE A 262 -36.32 -10.19 8.11
C ILE A 262 -34.81 -10.33 8.23
N THR A 263 -34.22 -11.28 7.51
CA THR A 263 -32.79 -11.55 7.50
C THR A 263 -32.21 -11.22 6.14
N ALA A 264 -31.17 -10.42 6.13
CA ALA A 264 -30.29 -10.22 4.98
C ALA A 264 -29.08 -11.15 5.11
N THR A 265 -28.72 -11.81 4.04
CA THR A 265 -27.64 -12.79 3.99
C THR A 265 -26.74 -12.50 2.80
N ILE A 266 -25.42 -12.47 3.03
CA ILE A 266 -24.38 -12.49 1.99
C ILE A 266 -23.50 -13.71 2.14
N THR A 267 -22.87 -14.14 1.07
CA THR A 267 -21.85 -15.18 1.09
C THR A 267 -20.56 -14.58 0.51
N TYR A 268 -19.50 -14.57 1.29
CA TYR A 268 -18.18 -14.10 0.87
C TYR A 268 -17.15 -15.19 1.16
N ASP A 269 -16.40 -15.56 0.13
CA ASP A 269 -15.39 -16.64 0.18
C ASP A 269 -15.89 -17.92 0.87
N GLY A 270 -17.11 -18.34 0.50
CA GLY A 270 -17.75 -19.55 1.03
C GLY A 270 -18.32 -19.42 2.45
N THR A 271 -18.13 -18.31 3.14
CA THR A 271 -18.66 -18.03 4.48
C THR A 271 -19.89 -17.14 4.41
N THR A 272 -20.90 -17.46 5.24
CA THR A 272 -22.19 -16.73 5.27
C THR A 272 -22.18 -15.71 6.42
N TYR A 273 -22.61 -14.50 6.11
CA TYR A 273 -22.78 -13.38 7.05
C TYR A 273 -24.22 -12.91 7.00
N THR A 274 -24.81 -12.61 8.15
CA THR A 274 -26.22 -12.23 8.26
C THR A 274 -26.43 -11.06 9.20
N ASP A 275 -27.45 -10.23 8.90
CA ASP A 275 -28.02 -9.26 9.83
C ASP A 275 -29.52 -9.20 9.68
N THR A 276 -30.22 -8.62 10.66
CA THR A 276 -31.67 -8.75 10.79
C THR A 276 -32.38 -7.44 11.03
N CYS A 277 -33.63 -7.36 10.56
CA CYS A 277 -34.59 -6.32 10.90
C CYS A 277 -35.80 -6.93 11.58
N ALA A 278 -36.13 -6.47 12.79
CA ALA A 278 -37.36 -6.85 13.47
C ALA A 278 -38.55 -6.05 12.89
N VAL A 279 -39.58 -6.80 12.43
CA VAL A 279 -40.77 -6.19 11.79
C VAL A 279 -41.97 -6.43 12.68
N SER A 280 -42.72 -5.34 12.95
CA SER A 280 -44.03 -5.41 13.60
C SER A 280 -45.12 -5.08 12.55
N VAL A 281 -46.03 -5.97 12.30
CA VAL A 281 -47.18 -5.75 11.41
C VAL A 281 -48.38 -5.38 12.27
N THR A 282 -48.92 -4.18 12.03
CA THR A 282 -50.14 -3.69 12.70
C THR A 282 -51.39 -4.00 11.89
N ALA A 283 -52.54 -4.12 12.57
CA ALA A 283 -53.81 -4.22 11.90
C ALA A 283 -54.13 -2.96 11.09
N VAL A 284 -54.91 -3.10 10.02
CA VAL A 284 -55.47 -1.91 9.30
C VAL A 284 -56.47 -1.24 10.24
N GLU A 285 -56.29 0.04 10.50
CA GLU A 285 -57.32 0.82 11.23
C GLU A 285 -58.58 0.89 10.34
N ALA A 286 -59.74 0.53 10.95
CA ALA A 286 -61.01 0.42 10.28
C ALA A 286 -61.65 1.79 10.02
#